data_5b53f612f638f008a2aeb06bf5e6b78a
#
_entry.id   5b53f612f638f008a2aeb06bf5e6b78a
#
_cell.length_a   1.000
_cell.length_b   1.000
_cell.length_c   1.000
_cell.angle_alpha   90.00
_cell.angle_beta   90.00
_cell.angle_gamma   90.00
#
_symmetry.space_group_name_H-M   'P 1'
#
loop_
_entity.id
_entity.type
_entity.pdbx_description
1 polymer ?
#
loop_
_entity_poly.entity_id
_entity_poly.type
_entity_poly.pdbx_seq_one_letter_code
_entity_poly.pdbx_strand_id
1 'polypeptide(L)'
;MDTYLYAFNEYAWFDRIFLLNDAPESFEVGDLVSAWTNTYLVLWQELSFSEIYDKKYSWTIMPTLLYKSFCSIQTIQLIHWMVYEWYTTYKNVVKLFFDQEIDSLLWKEIKPKKGIVYHSCKIWDQTITWEKDQTLIVFPDIRTFLNIFPENKFEGTFLYSLDSQTKKNKNRWNIKTGNENLIATTSSEIFQDYNNLKKIYFIEPQKWYYAAQQDPRYKVDMVINKLAELYQAEFLTISSENLFN
;
A
#
# COMPACT_ATOMS: atom_id res chain seq x y z
N MET A 1 -30.96 -5.08 -11.56
CA MET A 1 -30.49 -4.08 -10.59
C MET A 1 -29.16 -3.58 -11.13
N ASP A 2 -29.10 -2.30 -11.48
CA ASP A 2 -27.89 -1.78 -12.15
C ASP A 2 -26.74 -1.73 -11.12
N THR A 3 -25.64 -2.37 -11.44
CA THR A 3 -24.45 -2.35 -10.57
C THR A 3 -23.51 -1.27 -11.06
N TYR A 4 -23.09 -0.40 -10.16
CA TYR A 4 -22.17 0.68 -10.47
C TYR A 4 -20.81 0.36 -9.87
N LEU A 5 -19.77 0.55 -10.67
CA LEU A 5 -18.39 0.47 -10.24
C LEU A 5 -17.78 1.85 -10.22
N TYR A 6 -17.19 2.19 -9.09
CA TYR A 6 -16.24 3.28 -9.04
C TYR A 6 -14.84 2.70 -9.24
N ALA A 7 -14.20 3.05 -10.33
CA ALA A 7 -12.90 2.53 -10.68
C ALA A 7 -11.91 3.66 -10.94
N PHE A 8 -10.69 3.48 -10.45
CA PHE A 8 -9.57 4.35 -10.76
C PHE A 8 -9.00 4.00 -12.14
N ASN A 9 -8.82 5.00 -12.98
CA ASN A 9 -8.07 4.91 -14.22
C ASN A 9 -6.82 5.78 -14.10
N GLU A 10 -5.65 5.17 -14.18
CA GLU A 10 -4.36 5.86 -14.03
C GLU A 10 -4.12 6.96 -15.07
N TYR A 11 -4.71 6.84 -16.27
CA TYR A 11 -4.62 7.85 -17.35
C TYR A 11 -5.68 8.94 -17.25
N ALA A 12 -6.71 8.80 -16.40
CA ALA A 12 -7.73 9.82 -16.26
C ALA A 12 -7.20 10.99 -15.43
N TRP A 13 -7.60 12.21 -15.83
CA TRP A 13 -7.33 13.42 -15.04
C TRP A 13 -8.16 13.49 -13.76
N PHE A 14 -9.25 12.72 -13.70
CA PHE A 14 -10.20 12.65 -12.60
C PHE A 14 -10.74 11.23 -12.48
N ASP A 15 -11.22 10.91 -11.30
CA ASP A 15 -11.85 9.63 -11.00
C ASP A 15 -13.18 9.52 -11.78
N ARG A 16 -13.53 8.32 -12.23
CA ARG A 16 -14.76 8.08 -13.01
C ARG A 16 -15.59 6.98 -12.39
N ILE A 17 -16.90 7.17 -12.51
CA ILE A 17 -17.89 6.15 -12.18
C ILE A 17 -18.31 5.45 -13.46
N PHE A 18 -18.30 4.11 -13.43
CA PHE A 18 -18.72 3.28 -14.54
C PHE A 18 -19.96 2.49 -14.17
N LEU A 19 -20.93 2.46 -15.08
CA LEU A 19 -22.08 1.56 -15.00
C LEU A 19 -21.72 0.27 -15.71
N LEU A 20 -21.85 -0.86 -15.02
CA LEU A 20 -21.71 -2.17 -15.61
C LEU A 20 -23.02 -2.57 -16.27
N ASN A 21 -22.95 -2.89 -17.55
CA ASN A 21 -24.06 -3.41 -18.30
C ASN A 21 -23.90 -4.92 -18.45
N ASP A 22 -24.82 -5.70 -17.88
CA ASP A 22 -24.93 -7.15 -18.02
C ASP A 22 -23.58 -7.91 -17.93
N ALA A 23 -22.73 -7.51 -16.99
CA ALA A 23 -21.43 -8.15 -16.82
C ALA A 23 -21.62 -9.65 -16.49
N PRO A 24 -21.06 -10.58 -17.28
CA PRO A 24 -21.21 -12.00 -17.04
C PRO A 24 -20.53 -12.49 -15.76
N GLU A 25 -19.68 -11.66 -15.18
CA GLU A 25 -18.90 -11.95 -13.97
C GLU A 25 -19.20 -10.93 -12.88
N SER A 26 -19.30 -11.38 -11.64
CA SER A 26 -19.38 -10.50 -10.48
C SER A 26 -17.97 -10.00 -10.15
N PHE A 27 -17.77 -8.69 -10.22
CA PHE A 27 -16.55 -8.05 -9.76
C PHE A 27 -16.66 -7.71 -8.27
N GLU A 28 -15.53 -7.73 -7.60
CA GLU A 28 -15.43 -7.40 -6.18
C GLU A 28 -14.47 -6.22 -5.98
N VAL A 29 -14.63 -5.54 -4.85
CA VAL A 29 -13.70 -4.46 -4.46
C VAL A 29 -12.29 -5.04 -4.32
N GLY A 30 -11.32 -4.36 -4.94
CA GLY A 30 -9.94 -4.84 -5.02
C GLY A 30 -9.61 -5.62 -6.28
N ASP A 31 -10.60 -5.95 -7.13
CA ASP A 31 -10.34 -6.58 -8.42
C ASP A 31 -9.69 -5.61 -9.42
N LEU A 32 -8.89 -6.16 -10.30
CA LEU A 32 -8.33 -5.45 -11.44
C LEU A 32 -9.08 -5.87 -12.70
N VAL A 33 -9.61 -4.90 -13.42
CA VAL A 33 -10.40 -5.12 -14.63
C VAL A 33 -9.83 -4.32 -15.80
N SER A 34 -10.04 -4.80 -17.01
CA SER A 34 -9.75 -4.04 -18.23
C SER A 34 -11.04 -3.68 -18.97
N ALA A 35 -11.06 -2.49 -19.52
CA ALA A 35 -12.09 -2.08 -20.47
C ALA A 35 -11.45 -1.22 -21.55
N TRP A 36 -11.76 -1.52 -22.81
CA TRP A 36 -11.08 -0.93 -23.97
C TRP A 36 -9.56 -1.17 -23.91
N THR A 37 -8.77 -0.11 -23.86
CA THR A 37 -7.29 -0.15 -23.77
C THR A 37 -6.76 0.19 -22.38
N ASN A 38 -7.64 0.34 -21.38
CA ASN A 38 -7.25 0.79 -20.06
C ASN A 38 -7.51 -0.26 -18.99
N THR A 39 -6.73 -0.18 -17.92
CA THR A 39 -6.84 -1.00 -16.73
C THR A 39 -7.42 -0.18 -15.59
N TYR A 40 -8.29 -0.79 -14.79
CA TYR A 40 -9.01 -0.15 -13.70
C TYR A 40 -8.93 -0.99 -12.43
N LEU A 41 -8.69 -0.33 -11.31
CA LEU A 41 -8.85 -0.94 -9.98
C LEU A 41 -10.27 -0.68 -9.47
N VAL A 42 -10.96 -1.73 -9.05
CA VAL A 42 -12.29 -1.63 -8.45
C VAL A 42 -12.17 -1.11 -7.03
N LEU A 43 -12.58 0.13 -6.82
CA LEU A 43 -12.51 0.79 -5.49
C LEU A 43 -13.82 0.67 -4.72
N TRP A 44 -14.96 0.73 -5.40
CA TRP A 44 -16.29 0.66 -4.82
C TRP A 44 -17.24 -0.18 -5.64
N GLN A 45 -18.21 -0.78 -4.96
CA GLN A 45 -19.30 -1.51 -5.56
C GLN A 45 -20.62 -1.03 -4.91
N GLU A 46 -21.71 -0.98 -5.68
CA GLU A 46 -23.04 -0.57 -5.21
C GLU A 46 -23.10 0.87 -4.68
N LEU A 47 -22.89 1.84 -5.57
CA LEU A 47 -23.20 3.23 -5.25
C LEU A 47 -24.70 3.46 -5.30
N SER A 48 -25.26 4.12 -4.28
CA SER A 48 -26.64 4.55 -4.34
C SER A 48 -26.85 5.60 -5.43
N PHE A 49 -28.01 5.61 -6.08
CA PHE A 49 -28.32 6.54 -7.17
C PHE A 49 -28.16 8.02 -6.76
N SER A 50 -28.31 8.33 -5.47
CA SER A 50 -28.12 9.65 -4.90
C SER A 50 -26.65 10.12 -4.84
N GLU A 51 -25.71 9.19 -4.87
CA GLU A 51 -24.27 9.48 -4.85
C GLU A 51 -23.70 9.71 -6.24
N ILE A 52 -24.45 9.36 -7.30
CA ILE A 52 -24.08 9.60 -8.69
C ILE A 52 -24.57 10.99 -9.10
N TYR A 53 -24.05 12.02 -8.48
CA TYR A 53 -24.51 13.37 -8.72
C TYR A 53 -24.19 13.92 -10.11
N ASP A 54 -23.31 13.30 -10.86
CA ASP A 54 -22.90 13.81 -12.16
C ASP A 54 -22.92 12.73 -13.24
N LYS A 55 -24.14 12.43 -13.78
CA LYS A 55 -24.32 11.56 -14.96
C LYS A 55 -23.38 11.92 -16.13
N LYS A 56 -22.82 13.12 -16.13
CA LYS A 56 -21.89 13.61 -17.14
C LYS A 56 -20.58 12.82 -17.18
N TYR A 57 -20.22 12.17 -16.07
CA TYR A 57 -18.99 11.41 -15.91
C TYR A 57 -19.22 9.90 -15.74
N SER A 58 -20.47 9.44 -15.84
CA SER A 58 -20.76 8.00 -15.84
C SER A 58 -20.66 7.43 -17.27
N TRP A 59 -19.93 6.35 -17.41
CA TRP A 59 -19.78 5.64 -18.68
C TRP A 59 -20.24 4.21 -18.49
N THR A 60 -21.00 3.68 -19.44
CA THR A 60 -21.31 2.25 -19.48
C THR A 60 -20.13 1.53 -20.12
N ILE A 61 -19.56 0.58 -19.40
CA ILE A 61 -18.46 -0.25 -19.89
C ILE A 61 -18.78 -1.72 -19.68
N MET A 62 -18.17 -2.58 -20.50
CA MET A 62 -18.15 -4.03 -20.32
C MET A 62 -16.72 -4.42 -19.95
N PRO A 63 -16.36 -4.45 -18.68
CA PRO A 63 -15.01 -4.79 -18.27
C PRO A 63 -14.79 -6.31 -18.32
N THR A 64 -13.54 -6.70 -18.51
CA THR A 64 -13.06 -8.07 -18.37
C THR A 64 -12.19 -8.16 -17.13
N LEU A 65 -12.38 -9.19 -16.31
CA LEU A 65 -11.55 -9.45 -15.16
C LEU A 65 -10.12 -9.78 -15.61
N LEU A 66 -9.14 -9.02 -15.12
CA LEU A 66 -7.72 -9.30 -15.33
C LEU A 66 -7.13 -10.07 -14.16
N TYR A 67 -7.46 -9.64 -12.94
CA TYR A 67 -6.92 -10.25 -11.74
C TYR A 67 -7.90 -10.11 -10.57
N LYS A 68 -8.31 -11.24 -9.99
CA LYS A 68 -9.19 -11.24 -8.81
C LYS A 68 -8.41 -10.90 -7.56
N SER A 69 -9.00 -10.08 -6.69
CA SER A 69 -8.37 -9.64 -5.42
C SER A 69 -6.95 -9.09 -5.64
N PHE A 70 -6.79 -8.29 -6.69
CA PHE A 70 -5.49 -7.65 -6.99
C PHE A 70 -5.03 -6.75 -5.84
N CYS A 71 -5.92 -6.12 -5.12
CA CYS A 71 -5.62 -5.27 -3.97
C CYS A 71 -6.37 -5.78 -2.74
N SER A 72 -5.70 -5.82 -1.58
CA SER A 72 -6.34 -6.24 -0.35
C SER A 72 -7.42 -5.25 0.08
N ILE A 73 -8.43 -5.74 0.80
CA ILE A 73 -9.50 -4.89 1.31
C ILE A 73 -8.96 -3.85 2.31
N GLN A 74 -7.92 -4.17 3.07
CA GLN A 74 -7.26 -3.26 3.99
C GLN A 74 -6.62 -2.09 3.25
N THR A 75 -5.94 -2.37 2.13
CA THR A 75 -5.36 -1.31 1.30
C THR A 75 -6.44 -0.44 0.66
N ILE A 76 -7.54 -1.01 0.18
CA ILE A 76 -8.67 -0.23 -0.33
C ILE A 76 -9.28 0.65 0.76
N GLN A 77 -9.48 0.12 1.97
CA GLN A 77 -9.98 0.88 3.11
C GLN A 77 -9.02 2.02 3.50
N LEU A 78 -7.70 1.78 3.44
CA LEU A 78 -6.71 2.83 3.67
C LEU A 78 -6.79 3.93 2.61
N ILE A 79 -6.94 3.56 1.33
CA ILE A 79 -7.12 4.52 0.24
C ILE A 79 -8.35 5.41 0.49
N HIS A 80 -9.51 4.81 0.80
CA HIS A 80 -10.72 5.56 1.11
C HIS A 80 -10.52 6.50 2.29
N TRP A 81 -9.96 6.00 3.39
CA TRP A 81 -9.71 6.81 4.56
C TRP A 81 -8.80 8.00 4.24
N MET A 82 -7.73 7.79 3.48
CA MET A 82 -6.81 8.87 3.08
C MET A 82 -7.50 9.93 2.22
N VAL A 83 -8.38 9.55 1.30
CA VAL A 83 -9.13 10.50 0.47
C VAL A 83 -10.01 11.38 1.33
N TYR A 84 -10.72 10.81 2.31
CA TYR A 84 -11.61 11.56 3.20
C TYR A 84 -10.85 12.39 4.24
N GLU A 85 -9.81 11.84 4.86
CA GLU A 85 -9.06 12.51 5.92
C GLU A 85 -8.31 13.75 5.43
N TRP A 86 -7.76 13.69 4.21
CA TRP A 86 -6.96 14.80 3.67
C TRP A 86 -7.61 15.53 2.49
N TYR A 87 -8.91 15.33 2.25
CA TYR A 87 -9.67 16.01 1.20
C TYR A 87 -8.95 16.02 -0.16
N THR A 88 -8.40 14.88 -0.54
CA THR A 88 -7.66 14.68 -1.80
C THR A 88 -8.43 13.78 -2.76
N THR A 89 -7.88 13.52 -3.94
CA THR A 89 -8.49 12.66 -4.96
C THR A 89 -8.00 11.23 -4.85
N TYR A 90 -8.82 10.26 -5.27
CA TYR A 90 -8.41 8.86 -5.38
C TYR A 90 -7.16 8.70 -6.24
N LYS A 91 -7.05 9.46 -7.33
CA LYS A 91 -5.88 9.46 -8.19
C LYS A 91 -4.59 9.76 -7.44
N ASN A 92 -4.59 10.76 -6.57
CA ASN A 92 -3.41 11.14 -5.81
C ASN A 92 -3.03 10.08 -4.77
N VAL A 93 -4.03 9.47 -4.12
CA VAL A 93 -3.79 8.45 -3.11
C VAL A 93 -3.37 7.12 -3.74
N VAL A 94 -4.06 6.66 -4.78
CA VAL A 94 -3.75 5.37 -5.45
C VAL A 94 -2.32 5.39 -6.02
N LYS A 95 -1.84 6.53 -6.51
CA LYS A 95 -0.45 6.68 -6.97
C LYS A 95 0.61 6.44 -5.90
N LEU A 96 0.29 6.58 -4.62
CA LEU A 96 1.24 6.25 -3.54
C LEU A 96 1.49 4.75 -3.47
N PHE A 97 0.46 3.94 -3.75
CA PHE A 97 0.54 2.47 -3.76
C PHE A 97 1.05 1.94 -5.10
N PHE A 98 0.62 2.57 -6.20
CA PHE A 98 0.89 2.15 -7.57
C PHE A 98 1.40 3.36 -8.37
N ASP A 99 2.70 3.65 -8.22
CA ASP A 99 3.36 4.80 -8.85
C ASP A 99 3.64 4.62 -10.34
N GLN A 100 3.33 3.44 -10.88
CA GLN A 100 3.45 3.10 -12.30
C GLN A 100 2.25 2.36 -12.84
N GLU A 101 2.27 2.17 -14.16
CA GLU A 101 1.30 1.35 -14.89
C GLU A 101 1.06 0.02 -14.17
N ILE A 102 -0.15 -0.15 -13.67
CA ILE A 102 -0.59 -1.35 -12.97
C ILE A 102 -0.29 -2.60 -13.79
N ASP A 103 -0.38 -2.50 -15.12
CA ASP A 103 -0.05 -3.57 -16.06
C ASP A 103 1.37 -4.11 -15.90
N SER A 104 2.32 -3.26 -15.50
CA SER A 104 3.71 -3.68 -15.29
C SER A 104 3.90 -4.60 -14.08
N LEU A 105 2.92 -4.66 -13.20
CA LEU A 105 2.94 -5.48 -11.99
C LEU A 105 2.44 -6.92 -12.23
N LEU A 106 1.70 -7.17 -13.33
CA LEU A 106 1.03 -8.44 -13.59
C LEU A 106 1.95 -9.57 -14.11
N TRP A 107 3.18 -9.30 -14.47
CA TRP A 107 3.98 -10.20 -15.32
C TRP A 107 4.99 -11.12 -14.60
N LYS A 108 4.98 -11.24 -13.27
CA LYS A 108 6.00 -12.07 -12.60
C LYS A 108 5.40 -13.02 -11.58
N GLU A 109 5.26 -14.30 -11.97
CA GLU A 109 5.19 -15.38 -10.99
C GLU A 109 6.50 -15.44 -10.20
N ILE A 110 6.48 -14.97 -8.97
CA ILE A 110 7.59 -15.11 -8.05
C ILE A 110 7.31 -16.35 -7.22
N LYS A 111 8.21 -17.33 -7.31
CA LYS A 111 8.11 -18.56 -6.50
C LYS A 111 8.25 -18.20 -5.01
N PRO A 112 7.38 -18.72 -4.15
CA PRO A 112 7.47 -18.47 -2.71
C PRO A 112 8.82 -18.92 -2.16
N LYS A 113 9.42 -18.14 -1.27
CA LYS A 113 10.58 -18.56 -0.49
C LYS A 113 10.18 -19.72 0.42
N LYS A 114 10.95 -20.78 0.41
CA LYS A 114 10.75 -21.93 1.32
C LYS A 114 11.46 -21.69 2.66
N GLY A 115 10.75 -21.93 3.75
CA GLY A 115 11.32 -22.10 5.07
C GLY A 115 10.95 -21.01 6.06
N ILE A 116 10.51 -21.43 7.25
CA ILE A 116 10.36 -20.57 8.42
C ILE A 116 11.72 -20.57 9.11
N VAL A 117 12.34 -19.41 9.15
CA VAL A 117 13.51 -19.18 9.99
C VAL A 117 13.12 -18.09 10.97
N TYR A 118 13.30 -18.37 12.26
CA TYR A 118 13.17 -17.32 13.27
C TYR A 118 14.33 -16.35 13.11
N HIS A 119 14.02 -15.09 12.90
CA HIS A 119 15.01 -14.05 12.74
C HIS A 119 14.86 -12.99 13.82
N SER A 120 15.97 -12.39 14.18
CA SER A 120 15.99 -11.24 15.07
C SER A 120 17.04 -10.24 14.62
N CYS A 121 16.75 -8.95 14.82
CA CYS A 121 17.76 -7.90 14.67
C CYS A 121 17.70 -6.97 15.89
N LYS A 122 18.78 -6.20 16.08
CA LYS A 122 18.82 -5.18 17.12
C LYS A 122 18.67 -3.79 16.48
N ILE A 123 17.79 -3.01 17.08
CA ILE A 123 17.73 -1.57 16.85
C ILE A 123 18.06 -0.93 18.20
N TRP A 124 19.25 -0.38 18.32
CA TRP A 124 19.87 0.02 19.59
C TRP A 124 19.81 -1.13 20.62
N ASP A 125 19.16 -0.95 21.75
CA ASP A 125 19.06 -1.96 22.81
C ASP A 125 17.83 -2.88 22.66
N GLN A 126 16.95 -2.58 21.70
CA GLN A 126 15.73 -3.38 21.48
C GLN A 126 15.97 -4.49 20.48
N THR A 127 15.54 -5.69 20.85
CA THR A 127 15.55 -6.85 19.95
C THR A 127 14.20 -6.94 19.26
N ILE A 128 14.20 -6.83 17.93
CA ILE A 128 13.04 -7.06 17.08
C ILE A 128 13.08 -8.50 16.61
N THR A 129 11.97 -9.22 16.79
CA THR A 129 11.80 -10.59 16.33
C THR A 129 10.66 -10.67 15.33
N TRP A 130 10.82 -11.49 14.30
CA TRP A 130 9.78 -11.80 13.32
C TRP A 130 9.79 -13.27 12.97
N GLU A 131 8.63 -13.75 12.53
CA GLU A 131 8.40 -15.13 12.16
C GLU A 131 7.79 -15.19 10.75
N LYS A 132 6.60 -15.76 10.65
CA LYS A 132 5.85 -15.89 9.41
C LYS A 132 5.12 -14.61 9.01
N ASP A 133 4.76 -13.81 10.02
CA ASP A 133 3.97 -12.60 9.83
C ASP A 133 4.85 -11.44 9.41
N GLN A 134 4.28 -10.50 8.70
CA GLN A 134 5.02 -9.34 8.25
C GLN A 134 5.25 -8.35 9.39
N THR A 135 6.49 -7.89 9.48
CA THR A 135 6.94 -6.84 10.38
C THR A 135 7.44 -5.66 9.56
N LEU A 136 6.85 -4.50 9.79
CA LEU A 136 7.23 -3.24 9.16
C LEU A 136 8.07 -2.40 10.13
N ILE A 137 9.20 -1.88 9.66
CA ILE A 137 10.03 -0.94 10.40
C ILE A 137 10.11 0.35 9.60
N VAL A 138 9.59 1.44 10.14
CA VAL A 138 9.55 2.75 9.48
C VAL A 138 10.64 3.63 10.05
N PHE A 139 11.61 3.99 9.21
CA PHE A 139 12.73 4.87 9.55
C PHE A 139 12.43 6.32 9.12
N PRO A 140 12.93 7.31 9.87
CA PRO A 140 12.78 8.70 9.49
C PRO A 140 13.48 9.02 8.17
N ASP A 141 14.64 8.44 7.96
CA ASP A 141 15.48 8.66 6.78
C ASP A 141 16.46 7.50 6.55
N ILE A 142 17.09 7.49 5.38
CA ILE A 142 18.07 6.46 5.02
C ILE A 142 19.34 6.49 5.91
N ARG A 143 19.74 7.65 6.42
CA ARG A 143 20.95 7.76 7.25
C ARG A 143 20.75 7.03 8.57
N THR A 144 19.58 7.23 9.19
CA THR A 144 19.21 6.50 10.42
C THR A 144 19.22 4.98 10.17
N PHE A 145 18.67 4.53 9.03
CA PHE A 145 18.72 3.11 8.66
C PHE A 145 20.16 2.59 8.50
N LEU A 146 21.00 3.29 7.74
CA LEU A 146 22.40 2.88 7.49
C LEU A 146 23.27 2.93 8.75
N ASN A 147 22.99 3.83 9.69
CA ASN A 147 23.71 3.88 10.98
C ASN A 147 23.40 2.64 11.83
N ILE A 148 22.18 2.11 11.77
CA ILE A 148 21.76 0.92 12.53
C ILE A 148 22.18 -0.35 11.79
N PHE A 149 22.06 -0.38 10.47
CA PHE A 149 22.36 -1.53 9.62
C PHE A 149 23.45 -1.18 8.57
N PRO A 150 24.71 -1.04 8.97
CA PRO A 150 25.78 -0.75 8.03
C PRO A 150 26.04 -1.95 7.12
N GLU A 151 26.42 -1.69 5.85
CA GLU A 151 26.95 -2.67 4.92
C GLU A 151 26.13 -3.95 4.71
N ASN A 152 24.84 -3.81 4.37
CA ASN A 152 23.97 -4.95 4.05
C ASN A 152 23.73 -5.96 5.17
N LYS A 153 23.86 -5.56 6.42
CA LYS A 153 23.54 -6.41 7.59
C LYS A 153 22.05 -6.57 7.85
N PHE A 154 21.19 -5.97 7.04
CA PHE A 154 19.75 -6.11 7.16
C PHE A 154 19.27 -7.31 6.37
N GLU A 155 18.68 -8.28 7.05
CA GLU A 155 18.22 -9.56 6.46
C GLU A 155 16.86 -9.46 5.76
N GLY A 156 16.19 -8.31 5.83
CA GLY A 156 14.89 -8.04 5.21
C GLY A 156 14.98 -7.27 3.90
N THR A 157 13.83 -6.81 3.44
CA THR A 157 13.72 -5.91 2.29
C THR A 157 13.67 -4.47 2.76
N PHE A 158 14.62 -3.65 2.31
CA PHE A 158 14.58 -2.20 2.49
C PHE A 158 14.01 -1.53 1.24
N LEU A 159 12.91 -0.79 1.44
CA LEU A 159 12.27 0.01 0.39
C LEU A 159 12.80 1.43 0.42
N TYR A 160 13.34 1.86 -0.70
CA TYR A 160 13.94 3.17 -0.82
C TYR A 160 13.44 3.90 -2.07
N SER A 161 13.14 5.20 -1.93
CA SER A 161 12.56 6.01 -3.01
C SER A 161 13.42 6.09 -4.26
N LEU A 162 14.76 5.98 -4.13
CA LEU A 162 15.70 6.00 -5.27
C LEU A 162 16.00 4.63 -5.88
N ASP A 163 15.36 3.55 -5.38
CA ASP A 163 15.50 2.24 -6.02
C ASP A 163 14.96 2.27 -7.45
N SER A 164 15.57 1.47 -8.32
CA SER A 164 15.06 1.30 -9.69
C SER A 164 13.64 0.74 -9.67
N GLN A 165 12.85 1.12 -10.65
CA GLN A 165 11.46 0.68 -10.75
C GLN A 165 11.31 -0.85 -10.77
N THR A 166 12.18 -1.54 -11.48
CA THR A 166 12.20 -3.01 -11.49
C THR A 166 12.39 -3.60 -10.09
N LYS A 167 13.28 -2.98 -9.27
CA LYS A 167 13.51 -3.40 -7.88
C LYS A 167 12.29 -3.11 -7.03
N LYS A 168 11.69 -1.91 -7.15
CA LYS A 168 10.46 -1.52 -6.44
C LYS A 168 9.32 -2.49 -6.74
N ASN A 169 9.04 -2.76 -8.03
CA ASN A 169 7.99 -3.68 -8.44
C ASN A 169 8.20 -5.10 -7.89
N LYS A 170 9.44 -5.59 -7.94
CA LYS A 170 9.78 -6.89 -7.35
C LYS A 170 9.52 -6.92 -5.84
N ASN A 171 9.95 -5.88 -5.13
CA ASN A 171 9.78 -5.80 -3.68
C ASN A 171 8.29 -5.70 -3.31
N ARG A 172 7.51 -4.85 -3.99
CA ARG A 172 6.06 -4.73 -3.82
C ARG A 172 5.35 -6.06 -3.99
N TRP A 173 5.71 -6.80 -5.05
CA TRP A 173 5.13 -8.12 -5.30
C TRP A 173 5.48 -9.12 -4.21
N ASN A 174 6.73 -9.15 -3.75
CA ASN A 174 7.15 -10.01 -2.65
C ASN A 174 6.42 -9.71 -1.34
N ILE A 175 6.20 -8.42 -1.04
CA ILE A 175 5.43 -7.99 0.13
C ILE A 175 3.99 -8.46 0.01
N LYS A 176 3.35 -8.16 -1.11
CA LYS A 176 1.96 -8.53 -1.40
C LYS A 176 1.71 -10.04 -1.32
N THR A 177 2.64 -10.85 -1.80
CA THR A 177 2.53 -12.32 -1.78
C THR A 177 3.00 -12.96 -0.48
N GLY A 178 3.47 -12.17 0.50
CA GLY A 178 3.97 -12.70 1.77
C GLY A 178 5.34 -13.37 1.68
N ASN A 179 6.09 -13.13 0.59
CA ASN A 179 7.44 -13.66 0.43
C ASN A 179 8.50 -12.86 1.21
N GLU A 180 8.14 -11.69 1.71
CA GLU A 180 8.99 -10.86 2.58
C GLU A 180 8.28 -10.63 3.92
N ASN A 181 8.94 -11.03 5.00
CA ASN A 181 8.39 -10.95 6.35
C ASN A 181 8.98 -9.77 7.14
N LEU A 182 10.21 -9.36 6.83
CA LEU A 182 10.83 -8.19 7.43
C LEU A 182 10.98 -7.09 6.38
N ILE A 183 10.27 -5.99 6.62
CA ILE A 183 10.20 -4.86 5.68
C ILE A 183 10.68 -3.62 6.43
N ALA A 184 11.72 -2.98 5.91
CA ALA A 184 12.15 -1.67 6.37
C ALA A 184 11.87 -0.63 5.29
N THR A 185 11.48 0.56 5.71
CA THR A 185 11.13 1.63 4.76
C THR A 185 11.36 3.01 5.37
N THR A 186 11.41 4.01 4.50
CA THR A 186 11.26 5.41 4.89
C THR A 186 9.79 5.84 4.75
N SER A 187 9.48 7.04 5.22
CA SER A 187 8.11 7.59 5.23
C SER A 187 7.39 7.58 3.87
N SER A 188 8.14 7.70 2.77
CA SER A 188 7.56 7.75 1.41
C SER A 188 7.15 6.38 0.85
N GLU A 189 7.69 5.29 1.41
CA GLU A 189 7.50 3.94 0.86
C GLU A 189 6.66 3.04 1.78
N ILE A 190 5.90 3.63 2.71
CA ILE A 190 4.99 2.89 3.62
C ILE A 190 3.73 2.37 2.92
N PHE A 191 3.42 2.87 1.73
CA PHE A 191 2.22 2.55 0.97
C PHE A 191 2.41 1.27 0.17
N GLN A 192 2.25 0.15 0.86
CA GLN A 192 2.35 -1.20 0.26
C GLN A 192 1.07 -1.98 0.52
N ASP A 193 0.75 -2.92 -0.37
CA ASP A 193 -0.32 -3.88 -0.17
C ASP A 193 0.24 -5.07 0.64
N TYR A 194 0.20 -4.96 1.96
CA TYR A 194 0.74 -5.98 2.85
C TYR A 194 -0.14 -7.23 2.86
N ASN A 195 0.47 -8.41 2.92
CA ASN A 195 -0.25 -9.67 2.98
C ASN A 195 -0.77 -9.99 4.38
N ASN A 196 0.12 -9.98 5.37
CA ASN A 196 -0.19 -10.31 6.77
C ASN A 196 0.67 -9.48 7.72
N LEU A 197 0.42 -8.16 7.75
CA LEU A 197 1.13 -7.24 8.62
C LEU A 197 0.64 -7.41 10.06
N LYS A 198 1.56 -7.74 10.99
CA LYS A 198 1.24 -7.97 12.41
C LYS A 198 2.02 -7.08 13.37
N LYS A 199 3.14 -6.52 12.94
CA LYS A 199 3.93 -5.62 13.78
C LYS A 199 4.42 -4.42 12.99
N ILE A 200 4.37 -3.25 13.61
CA ILE A 200 4.89 -2.01 13.06
C ILE A 200 5.78 -1.35 14.10
N TYR A 201 7.02 -1.13 13.74
CA TYR A 201 7.98 -0.36 14.54
C TYR A 201 8.20 1.00 13.90
N PHE A 202 7.96 2.05 14.66
CA PHE A 202 8.13 3.43 14.21
C PHE A 202 9.34 4.05 14.90
N ILE A 203 10.39 4.30 14.14
CA ILE A 203 11.68 4.73 14.65
C ILE A 203 11.75 6.25 14.70
N GLU A 204 12.15 6.83 15.87
CA GLU A 204 12.29 8.27 16.07
C GLU A 204 11.02 9.06 15.68
N PRO A 205 9.86 8.77 16.28
CA PRO A 205 8.57 9.33 15.86
C PRO A 205 8.49 10.85 15.96
N GLN A 206 9.34 11.47 16.76
CA GLN A 206 9.40 12.93 17.00
C GLN A 206 10.01 13.71 15.82
N LYS A 207 10.58 13.04 14.83
CA LYS A 207 11.23 13.74 13.69
C LYS A 207 10.20 14.45 12.81
N TRP A 208 10.40 15.75 12.60
CA TRP A 208 9.47 16.64 11.88
C TRP A 208 9.20 16.24 10.42
N TYR A 209 10.14 15.57 9.76
CA TYR A 209 10.02 15.19 8.35
C TYR A 209 9.15 13.95 8.09
N TYR A 210 8.48 13.45 9.11
CA TYR A 210 7.40 12.48 8.96
C TYR A 210 6.07 13.09 8.46
N ALA A 211 6.06 14.34 8.03
CA ALA A 211 4.92 14.96 7.37
C ALA A 211 5.21 15.18 5.87
N ALA A 212 4.33 14.70 5.01
CA ALA A 212 4.42 14.94 3.58
C ALA A 212 4.12 16.42 3.29
N GLN A 213 4.96 17.05 2.48
CA GLN A 213 4.79 18.46 2.10
C GLN A 213 4.01 18.63 0.79
N GLN A 214 3.91 17.57 -0.01
CA GLN A 214 3.18 17.54 -1.27
C GLN A 214 1.82 16.83 -1.10
N ASP A 215 0.88 17.13 -1.98
CA ASP A 215 -0.43 16.47 -1.97
C ASP A 215 -0.32 14.98 -2.38
N PRO A 216 -0.95 14.09 -1.60
CA PRO A 216 -1.68 14.32 -0.36
C PRO A 216 -0.75 14.64 0.82
N ARG A 217 -1.07 15.70 1.57
CA ARG A 217 -0.29 16.16 2.73
C ARG A 217 -0.60 15.32 3.96
N TYR A 218 -0.15 14.07 3.97
CA TYR A 218 -0.40 13.16 5.08
C TYR A 218 0.65 13.29 6.20
N LYS A 219 0.23 12.89 7.39
CA LYS A 219 1.14 12.66 8.53
C LYS A 219 1.42 11.17 8.65
N VAL A 220 2.67 10.79 8.70
CA VAL A 220 3.10 9.38 8.68
C VAL A 220 2.60 8.62 9.90
N ASP A 221 2.62 9.25 11.08
CA ASP A 221 2.09 8.69 12.33
C ASP A 221 0.61 8.32 12.21
N MET A 222 -0.21 9.18 11.59
CA MET A 222 -1.63 8.91 11.35
C MET A 222 -1.83 7.73 10.38
N VAL A 223 -1.04 7.68 9.31
CA VAL A 223 -1.09 6.56 8.34
C VAL A 223 -0.69 5.25 9.01
N ILE A 224 0.37 5.25 9.81
CA ILE A 224 0.85 4.06 10.51
C ILE A 224 -0.19 3.57 11.53
N ASN A 225 -0.79 4.48 12.29
CA ASN A 225 -1.87 4.14 13.21
C ASN A 225 -3.06 3.50 12.46
N LYS A 226 -3.43 4.07 11.31
CA LYS A 226 -4.51 3.51 10.48
C LYS A 226 -4.15 2.16 9.88
N LEU A 227 -2.90 1.95 9.45
CA LEU A 227 -2.40 0.65 9.03
C LEU A 227 -2.50 -0.38 10.16
N ALA A 228 -2.04 0.00 11.37
CA ALA A 228 -2.12 -0.87 12.54
C ALA A 228 -3.57 -1.28 12.85
N GLU A 229 -4.51 -0.34 12.80
CA GLU A 229 -5.94 -0.61 12.97
C GLU A 229 -6.47 -1.61 11.93
N LEU A 230 -6.23 -1.32 10.63
CA LEU A 230 -6.79 -2.12 9.52
C LEU A 230 -6.23 -3.56 9.48
N TYR A 231 -4.94 -3.72 9.78
CA TYR A 231 -4.30 -5.04 9.81
C TYR A 231 -4.33 -5.72 11.18
N GLN A 232 -4.89 -5.05 12.21
CA GLN A 232 -4.85 -5.50 13.60
C GLN A 232 -3.40 -5.83 14.02
N ALA A 233 -2.49 -4.92 13.68
CA ALA A 233 -1.07 -5.05 13.94
C ALA A 233 -0.67 -4.35 15.24
N GLU A 234 0.28 -4.92 15.96
CA GLU A 234 0.91 -4.28 17.11
C GLU A 234 1.73 -3.07 16.65
N PHE A 235 1.54 -1.92 17.28
CA PHE A 235 2.25 -0.69 16.97
C PHE A 235 3.18 -0.29 18.11
N LEU A 236 4.47 -0.16 17.81
CA LEU A 236 5.53 0.13 18.77
C LEU A 236 6.38 1.30 18.28
N THR A 237 6.77 2.18 19.19
CA THR A 237 7.70 3.28 18.91
C THR A 237 9.06 3.01 19.53
N ILE A 238 10.13 3.34 18.80
CA ILE A 238 11.50 3.21 19.28
C ILE A 238 12.20 4.55 19.11
N SER A 239 12.76 5.08 20.18
CA SER A 239 13.51 6.34 20.20
C SER A 239 14.87 6.15 20.85
N SER A 240 15.90 6.79 20.29
CA SER A 240 17.24 6.84 20.87
C SER A 240 17.31 7.63 22.17
N GLU A 241 16.37 8.55 22.39
CA GLU A 241 16.32 9.35 23.62
C GLU A 241 16.04 8.50 24.88
N ASN A 242 15.41 7.35 24.72
CA ASN A 242 15.15 6.42 25.81
C ASN A 242 16.40 5.65 26.28
N LEU A 243 17.54 5.80 25.59
CA LEU A 243 18.80 5.15 25.94
C LEU A 243 19.62 5.93 27.00
N PHE A 244 19.22 7.16 27.27
CA PHE A 244 19.97 8.07 28.18
C PHE A 244 19.23 8.40 29.49
N ASN A 245 18.11 7.73 29.72
CA ASN A 245 17.36 7.75 30.97
C ASN A 245 17.47 6.39 31.67
#